data_2ed36022091a59d833af9fa83baa6c27
#
_entry.id   2ed36022091a59d833af9fa83baa6c27
#
_cell.length_a   1.000
_cell.length_b   1.000
_cell.length_c   1.000
_cell.angle_alpha   90.00
_cell.angle_beta   90.00
_cell.angle_gamma   90.00
#
_symmetry.space_group_name_H-M   'P 1'
#
loop_
_entity.id
_entity.type
_entity.pdbx_description
1 polymer ?
#
loop_
_entity_poly.entity_id
_entity_poly.type
_entity_poly.pdbx_seq_one_letter_code
_entity_poly.pdbx_strand_id
1 'polypeptide(L)'
;MTQIFRRLLVLLFIAAPVSAFAQEPLQVDITRGNLDPLPIAIPAFIDDGSDNARGADIASVVAADLESSGLFATVDESAFIEEIRDFNLRPRFQDWRLINADALLIGQVTRQADGRLLVGFRLWDTRLQEQLIGLQFVTAPENWRRVAHRVADAVYEQLTGETGYFDTRIVYVSESIGPRGEPMRRLAYMDQDGANPSFLTDRSYWALLPNYSPSAQQITYVSFLDGQATTYVYDLESGRQEALFASGGTGLARIDPDGQSLSARFSPDGEQLAVSIELQAGHDIHLFDLRSRSLRRLTQHPADDVEPSFSPDGERIVFSSSRGGGSQLYVIDADGGGDPQRISFGEGRYTAPVWSPRGDLIAFVKQSGGQFSLGVLDADGSGEERILFRGYYVDTPAWSPNGRVILFTRGERGREGTEYEIWSIDLAGFNLRRAPITGQSSDPAWSPLIE
;
A
#
# COMPACT_ATOMS: atom_id res chain seq x y z
N MET A 1 -47.53 -81.30 -25.25
CA MET A 1 -46.99 -80.20 -26.05
C MET A 1 -46.49 -79.13 -25.09
N THR A 2 -45.20 -79.14 -24.81
CA THR A 2 -44.52 -78.38 -23.73
C THR A 2 -43.75 -77.22 -24.39
N GLN A 3 -44.12 -75.98 -24.06
CA GLN A 3 -43.35 -74.81 -24.47
C GLN A 3 -42.47 -74.33 -23.30
N ILE A 4 -41.16 -74.31 -23.50
CA ILE A 4 -40.14 -73.84 -22.58
C ILE A 4 -39.90 -72.38 -22.91
N PHE A 5 -40.24 -71.48 -21.94
CA PHE A 5 -39.87 -70.04 -22.00
C PHE A 5 -38.48 -69.87 -21.44
N ARG A 6 -37.50 -69.52 -22.28
CA ARG A 6 -36.16 -69.06 -21.87
C ARG A 6 -36.26 -67.58 -21.55
N ARG A 7 -36.11 -67.22 -20.27
CA ARG A 7 -35.91 -65.82 -19.84
C ARG A 7 -34.46 -65.43 -20.02
N LEU A 8 -34.24 -64.44 -20.94
CA LEU A 8 -32.95 -63.81 -21.12
C LEU A 8 -32.82 -62.63 -20.09
N LEU A 9 -31.89 -62.78 -19.15
CA LEU A 9 -31.58 -61.76 -18.15
C LEU A 9 -30.57 -60.76 -18.79
N VAL A 10 -31.00 -59.59 -19.18
CA VAL A 10 -30.13 -58.52 -19.67
C VAL A 10 -29.62 -57.74 -18.43
N LEU A 11 -28.34 -57.90 -18.09
CA LEU A 11 -27.63 -57.09 -17.09
C LEU A 11 -27.30 -55.75 -17.71
N LEU A 12 -28.03 -54.70 -17.35
CA LEU A 12 -27.72 -53.33 -17.68
C LEU A 12 -26.64 -52.85 -16.74
N PHE A 13 -25.38 -52.74 -17.25
CA PHE A 13 -24.29 -52.03 -16.55
C PHE A 13 -24.56 -50.53 -16.63
N ILE A 14 -25.07 -49.93 -15.55
CA ILE A 14 -25.11 -48.49 -15.42
C ILE A 14 -23.70 -48.04 -15.07
N ALA A 15 -22.95 -47.52 -16.04
CA ALA A 15 -21.71 -46.81 -15.81
C ALA A 15 -22.08 -45.45 -15.21
N ALA A 16 -21.95 -45.30 -13.91
CA ALA A 16 -22.01 -43.99 -13.25
C ALA A 16 -20.84 -43.13 -13.77
N PRO A 17 -21.06 -41.90 -14.20
CA PRO A 17 -19.97 -41.02 -14.54
C PRO A 17 -19.16 -40.75 -13.27
N VAL A 18 -17.91 -41.18 -13.22
CA VAL A 18 -16.94 -40.74 -12.24
C VAL A 18 -16.68 -39.27 -12.59
N SER A 19 -17.34 -38.36 -11.86
CA SER A 19 -16.98 -36.95 -11.89
C SER A 19 -15.52 -36.86 -11.41
N ALA A 20 -14.59 -36.70 -12.34
CA ALA A 20 -13.24 -36.29 -12.02
C ALA A 20 -13.39 -34.88 -11.43
N PHE A 21 -13.27 -34.76 -10.10
CA PHE A 21 -13.04 -33.46 -9.48
C PHE A 21 -11.72 -32.95 -10.04
N ALA A 22 -11.78 -32.04 -10.99
CA ALA A 22 -10.62 -31.26 -11.37
C ALA A 22 -10.16 -30.55 -10.09
N GLN A 23 -8.96 -30.86 -9.62
CA GLN A 23 -8.34 -30.12 -8.53
C GLN A 23 -8.16 -28.68 -9.02
N GLU A 24 -8.70 -27.73 -8.28
CA GLU A 24 -8.54 -26.30 -8.57
C GLU A 24 -7.06 -25.91 -8.43
N PRO A 25 -6.56 -25.00 -9.28
CA PRO A 25 -5.20 -24.47 -9.15
C PRO A 25 -5.00 -23.83 -7.78
N LEU A 26 -3.76 -23.84 -7.29
CA LEU A 26 -3.38 -23.26 -6.01
C LEU A 26 -3.74 -21.78 -5.97
N GLN A 27 -4.65 -21.40 -5.06
CA GLN A 27 -5.07 -20.01 -4.80
C GLN A 27 -5.16 -19.75 -3.31
N VAL A 28 -4.83 -18.55 -2.90
CA VAL A 28 -5.01 -18.04 -1.53
C VAL A 28 -6.36 -17.32 -1.45
N ASP A 29 -7.27 -17.81 -0.62
CA ASP A 29 -8.54 -17.12 -0.35
C ASP A 29 -8.32 -15.95 0.62
N ILE A 30 -8.19 -14.76 0.08
CA ILE A 30 -7.95 -13.52 0.83
C ILE A 30 -9.24 -12.90 1.41
N THR A 31 -10.40 -13.53 1.24
CA THR A 31 -11.69 -13.01 1.73
C THR A 31 -11.96 -13.40 3.18
N ARG A 32 -11.24 -14.37 3.72
CA ARG A 32 -11.40 -14.87 5.09
C ARG A 32 -10.39 -14.22 6.03
N GLY A 33 -10.87 -13.75 7.18
CA GLY A 33 -10.09 -12.95 8.13
C GLY A 33 -9.02 -13.71 8.95
N ASN A 34 -8.94 -15.03 8.88
CA ASN A 34 -7.90 -15.82 9.54
C ASN A 34 -7.44 -16.90 8.57
N LEU A 35 -6.31 -16.66 7.91
CA LEU A 35 -5.74 -17.55 6.92
C LEU A 35 -4.53 -18.26 7.53
N ASP A 36 -4.48 -19.58 7.33
CA ASP A 36 -3.21 -20.27 7.45
C ASP A 36 -2.34 -19.84 6.26
N PRO A 37 -1.18 -19.20 6.47
CA PRO A 37 -0.34 -18.73 5.36
C PRO A 37 0.07 -19.88 4.44
N LEU A 38 0.04 -19.65 3.13
CA LEU A 38 0.42 -20.65 2.14
C LEU A 38 1.92 -20.97 2.25
N PRO A 39 2.30 -22.24 2.49
CA PRO A 39 3.72 -22.62 2.54
C PRO A 39 4.36 -22.57 1.14
N ILE A 40 5.39 -21.73 1.00
CA ILE A 40 6.15 -21.56 -0.24
C ILE A 40 7.64 -21.82 -0.01
N ALA A 41 8.26 -22.62 -0.88
CA ALA A 41 9.71 -22.80 -0.90
C ALA A 41 10.35 -21.88 -1.93
N ILE A 42 11.38 -21.14 -1.52
CA ILE A 42 12.10 -20.18 -2.35
C ILE A 42 13.61 -20.44 -2.19
N PRO A 43 14.17 -21.44 -2.86
CA PRO A 43 15.62 -21.66 -2.86
C PRO A 43 16.34 -20.47 -3.50
N ALA A 44 17.61 -20.29 -3.12
CA ALA A 44 18.47 -19.30 -3.75
C ALA A 44 18.40 -19.43 -5.29
N PHE A 45 18.23 -18.30 -5.98
CA PHE A 45 18.21 -18.31 -7.44
C PHE A 45 19.56 -18.74 -7.98
N ILE A 46 19.56 -19.58 -9.00
CA ILE A 46 20.76 -20.05 -9.66
C ILE A 46 21.49 -18.86 -10.28
N ASP A 47 22.76 -18.71 -10.01
CA ASP A 47 23.61 -17.69 -10.60
C ASP A 47 24.97 -18.26 -11.02
N ASP A 48 25.86 -17.44 -11.56
CA ASP A 48 27.17 -17.85 -12.07
C ASP A 48 28.26 -17.94 -10.98
N GLY A 49 27.90 -17.68 -9.70
CA GLY A 49 28.83 -17.73 -8.58
C GLY A 49 29.90 -16.62 -8.58
N SER A 50 29.75 -15.58 -9.42
CA SER A 50 30.65 -14.43 -9.42
C SER A 50 30.48 -13.56 -8.16
N ASP A 51 31.47 -12.71 -7.83
CA ASP A 51 31.42 -11.77 -6.70
C ASP A 51 30.22 -10.80 -6.73
N ASN A 52 29.57 -10.67 -7.89
CA ASN A 52 28.35 -9.90 -8.08
C ASN A 52 27.10 -10.77 -8.29
N ALA A 53 27.16 -12.03 -7.92
CA ALA A 53 26.03 -12.92 -7.91
C ALA A 53 24.94 -12.38 -6.99
N ARG A 54 23.68 -12.41 -7.44
CA ARG A 54 22.54 -11.85 -6.73
C ARG A 54 21.43 -12.88 -6.49
N GLY A 55 21.70 -14.14 -6.80
CA GLY A 55 20.69 -15.18 -6.70
C GLY A 55 20.10 -15.32 -5.31
N ALA A 56 20.94 -15.44 -4.29
CA ALA A 56 20.50 -15.52 -2.90
C ALA A 56 19.85 -14.21 -2.40
N ASP A 57 20.43 -13.06 -2.76
CA ASP A 57 19.88 -11.76 -2.38
C ASP A 57 18.46 -11.56 -2.92
N ILE A 58 18.24 -11.89 -4.21
CA ILE A 58 16.91 -11.78 -4.85
C ILE A 58 15.91 -12.71 -4.16
N ALA A 59 16.28 -13.99 -3.96
CA ALA A 59 15.41 -14.96 -3.28
C ALA A 59 15.02 -14.48 -1.87
N SER A 60 15.97 -13.94 -1.11
CA SER A 60 15.74 -13.41 0.24
C SER A 60 14.77 -12.23 0.25
N VAL A 61 14.87 -11.29 -0.70
CA VAL A 61 13.93 -10.16 -0.81
C VAL A 61 12.55 -10.65 -1.19
N VAL A 62 12.43 -11.54 -2.18
CA VAL A 62 11.14 -12.13 -2.57
C VAL A 62 10.47 -12.84 -1.39
N ALA A 63 11.24 -13.62 -0.62
CA ALA A 63 10.75 -14.31 0.56
C ALA A 63 10.22 -13.32 1.62
N ALA A 64 10.99 -12.29 1.93
CA ALA A 64 10.60 -11.26 2.90
C ALA A 64 9.36 -10.48 2.46
N ASP A 65 9.24 -10.14 1.18
CA ASP A 65 8.06 -9.47 0.62
C ASP A 65 6.80 -10.32 0.80
N LEU A 66 6.85 -11.57 0.34
CA LEU A 66 5.70 -12.48 0.43
C LEU A 66 5.29 -12.72 1.89
N GLU A 67 6.25 -12.96 2.79
CA GLU A 67 5.96 -13.08 4.23
C GLU A 67 5.37 -11.80 4.83
N SER A 68 5.79 -10.65 4.34
CA SER A 68 5.30 -9.35 4.84
C SER A 68 3.79 -9.19 4.61
N SER A 69 3.25 -9.81 3.57
CA SER A 69 1.81 -9.80 3.29
C SER A 69 0.98 -10.57 4.32
N GLY A 70 1.58 -11.49 5.08
CA GLY A 70 0.89 -12.39 5.99
C GLY A 70 0.15 -13.55 5.30
N LEU A 71 0.18 -13.61 3.97
CA LEU A 71 -0.50 -14.63 3.18
C LEU A 71 0.38 -15.84 2.86
N PHE A 72 1.69 -15.71 3.04
CA PHE A 72 2.69 -16.73 2.73
C PHE A 72 3.58 -17.02 3.93
N ALA A 73 3.99 -18.27 4.05
CA ALA A 73 5.01 -18.72 5.00
C ALA A 73 6.14 -19.39 4.22
N THR A 74 7.35 -18.85 4.30
CA THR A 74 8.50 -19.47 3.63
C THR A 74 8.95 -20.71 4.37
N VAL A 75 9.27 -21.77 3.61
CA VAL A 75 9.86 -22.99 4.16
C VAL A 75 11.33 -22.75 4.41
N ASP A 76 11.81 -23.12 5.60
CA ASP A 76 13.22 -22.97 5.99
C ASP A 76 14.15 -23.70 5.01
N GLU A 77 15.17 -23.00 4.52
CA GLU A 77 16.12 -23.53 3.54
C GLU A 77 16.84 -24.79 4.04
N SER A 78 17.07 -24.92 5.34
CA SER A 78 17.70 -26.10 5.95
C SER A 78 16.84 -27.37 5.82
N ALA A 79 15.54 -27.24 5.52
CA ALA A 79 14.65 -28.36 5.26
C ALA A 79 14.70 -28.85 3.81
N PHE A 80 15.31 -28.12 2.89
CA PHE A 80 15.30 -28.46 1.47
C PHE A 80 16.05 -29.79 1.20
N ILE A 81 15.34 -30.72 0.57
CA ILE A 81 15.87 -32.06 0.23
C ILE A 81 16.53 -32.04 -1.16
N GLU A 82 15.92 -31.30 -2.11
CA GLU A 82 16.43 -31.11 -3.45
C GLU A 82 17.23 -29.81 -3.54
N GLU A 83 18.44 -29.89 -4.08
CA GLU A 83 19.20 -28.73 -4.51
C GLU A 83 18.92 -28.45 -5.99
N ILE A 84 18.37 -27.28 -6.30
CA ILE A 84 18.07 -26.86 -7.68
C ILE A 84 19.33 -26.31 -8.33
N ARG A 85 19.88 -27.02 -9.32
CA ARG A 85 21.11 -26.64 -10.03
C ARG A 85 20.91 -26.30 -11.50
N ASP A 86 19.76 -26.57 -12.05
CA ASP A 86 19.41 -26.28 -13.44
C ASP A 86 17.98 -25.75 -13.51
N PHE A 87 17.86 -24.49 -13.93
CA PHE A 87 16.60 -23.80 -14.08
C PHE A 87 15.61 -24.45 -15.05
N ASN A 88 16.13 -25.21 -16.03
CA ASN A 88 15.32 -25.82 -17.08
C ASN A 88 14.81 -27.22 -16.73
N LEU A 89 15.35 -27.84 -15.70
CA LEU A 89 14.88 -29.14 -15.24
C LEU A 89 13.59 -29.02 -14.43
N ARG A 90 12.75 -30.03 -14.57
CA ARG A 90 11.54 -30.18 -13.78
C ARG A 90 11.90 -30.58 -12.34
N PRO A 91 11.37 -29.89 -11.30
CA PRO A 91 11.66 -30.22 -9.91
C PRO A 91 11.18 -31.63 -9.53
N ARG A 92 11.81 -32.20 -8.52
CA ARG A 92 11.35 -33.43 -7.89
C ARG A 92 10.27 -33.14 -6.86
N PHE A 93 9.04 -32.88 -7.31
CA PHE A 93 7.93 -32.41 -6.49
C PHE A 93 7.65 -33.24 -5.22
N GLN A 94 8.03 -34.53 -5.21
CA GLN A 94 7.90 -35.37 -4.02
C GLN A 94 8.74 -34.82 -2.86
N ASP A 95 9.96 -34.37 -3.13
CA ASP A 95 10.87 -33.82 -2.11
C ASP A 95 10.31 -32.54 -1.48
N TRP A 96 9.71 -31.66 -2.29
CA TRP A 96 9.08 -30.41 -1.84
C TRP A 96 7.80 -30.65 -1.05
N ARG A 97 6.98 -31.64 -1.42
CA ARG A 97 5.80 -32.01 -0.65
C ARG A 97 6.14 -32.63 0.71
N LEU A 98 7.25 -33.36 0.83
CA LEU A 98 7.69 -33.92 2.13
C LEU A 98 8.02 -32.86 3.16
N ILE A 99 8.40 -31.65 2.73
CA ILE A 99 8.65 -30.52 3.60
C ILE A 99 7.45 -29.54 3.67
N ASN A 100 6.28 -29.98 3.21
CA ASN A 100 5.03 -29.22 3.19
C ASN A 100 5.07 -27.91 2.37
N ALA A 101 5.89 -27.83 1.32
CA ALA A 101 5.83 -26.71 0.40
C ALA A 101 4.67 -26.94 -0.60
N ASP A 102 3.65 -26.10 -0.56
CA ASP A 102 2.53 -26.12 -1.51
C ASP A 102 2.90 -25.44 -2.83
N ALA A 103 3.70 -24.37 -2.74
CA ALA A 103 4.28 -23.67 -3.88
C ALA A 103 5.81 -23.76 -3.86
N LEU A 104 6.42 -23.74 -5.07
CA LEU A 104 7.87 -23.71 -5.24
C LEU A 104 8.23 -22.63 -6.26
N LEU A 105 9.03 -21.65 -5.84
CA LEU A 105 9.57 -20.61 -6.70
C LEU A 105 11.03 -20.91 -7.03
N ILE A 106 11.34 -21.11 -8.30
CA ILE A 106 12.71 -21.33 -8.79
C ILE A 106 13.11 -20.15 -9.64
N GLY A 107 14.31 -19.62 -9.45
CA GLY A 107 14.82 -18.52 -10.25
C GLY A 107 16.24 -18.72 -10.76
N GLN A 108 16.59 -17.93 -11.75
CA GLN A 108 17.92 -17.86 -12.33
C GLN A 108 18.31 -16.42 -12.61
N VAL A 109 19.56 -16.06 -12.31
CA VAL A 109 20.16 -14.77 -12.64
C VAL A 109 21.30 -14.99 -13.62
N THR A 110 21.27 -14.31 -14.77
CA THR A 110 22.30 -14.40 -15.79
C THR A 110 22.77 -13.02 -16.19
N ARG A 111 24.08 -12.79 -16.20
CA ARG A 111 24.65 -11.53 -16.72
C ARG A 111 24.71 -11.59 -18.23
N GLN A 112 24.13 -10.60 -18.90
CA GLN A 112 24.17 -10.46 -20.34
C GLN A 112 25.49 -9.82 -20.81
N ALA A 113 25.80 -9.95 -22.10
CA ALA A 113 27.02 -9.40 -22.70
C ALA A 113 27.13 -7.86 -22.59
N ASP A 114 25.99 -7.17 -22.48
CA ASP A 114 25.93 -5.71 -22.28
C ASP A 114 26.01 -5.30 -20.79
N GLY A 115 26.22 -6.26 -19.88
CA GLY A 115 26.37 -6.04 -18.45
C GLY A 115 25.05 -6.05 -17.68
N ARG A 116 23.89 -6.05 -18.33
CA ARG A 116 22.59 -6.15 -17.66
C ARG A 116 22.37 -7.52 -17.04
N LEU A 117 21.47 -7.58 -16.06
CA LEU A 117 21.01 -8.83 -15.47
C LEU A 117 19.72 -9.29 -16.16
N LEU A 118 19.67 -10.56 -16.53
CA LEU A 118 18.46 -11.28 -16.88
C LEU A 118 18.06 -12.14 -15.69
N VAL A 119 16.93 -11.83 -15.07
CA VAL A 119 16.35 -12.58 -13.94
C VAL A 119 15.13 -13.31 -14.44
N GLY A 120 15.19 -14.64 -14.49
CA GLY A 120 14.07 -15.49 -14.85
C GLY A 120 13.56 -16.26 -13.62
N PHE A 121 12.25 -16.48 -13.53
CA PHE A 121 11.68 -17.33 -12.50
C PHE A 121 10.53 -18.18 -13.01
N ARG A 122 10.24 -19.27 -12.28
CA ARG A 122 9.11 -20.16 -12.48
C ARG A 122 8.47 -20.48 -11.14
N LEU A 123 7.17 -20.33 -11.06
CA LEU A 123 6.35 -20.73 -9.92
C LEU A 123 5.63 -22.04 -10.24
N TRP A 124 5.71 -22.99 -9.35
CA TRP A 124 5.14 -24.31 -9.50
C TRP A 124 4.14 -24.62 -8.36
N ASP A 125 3.01 -25.23 -8.71
CA ASP A 125 2.17 -25.96 -7.78
C ASP A 125 2.81 -27.35 -7.55
N THR A 126 3.22 -27.63 -6.31
CA THR A 126 3.89 -28.90 -5.98
C THR A 126 2.94 -30.09 -5.95
N ARG A 127 1.63 -29.85 -5.70
CA ARG A 127 0.58 -30.87 -5.64
C ARG A 127 0.13 -31.28 -7.04
N LEU A 128 -0.23 -30.31 -7.87
CA LEU A 128 -0.60 -30.55 -9.27
C LEU A 128 0.60 -30.84 -10.16
N GLN A 129 1.81 -30.48 -9.71
CA GLN A 129 3.07 -30.61 -10.44
C GLN A 129 3.05 -29.82 -11.75
N GLU A 130 2.39 -28.68 -11.76
CA GLU A 130 2.22 -27.79 -12.91
C GLU A 130 2.91 -26.45 -12.67
N GLN A 131 3.42 -25.87 -13.75
CA GLN A 131 3.95 -24.52 -13.71
C GLN A 131 2.80 -23.53 -13.79
N LEU A 132 2.65 -22.67 -12.74
CA LEU A 132 1.62 -21.66 -12.67
C LEU A 132 1.97 -20.41 -13.50
N ILE A 133 3.23 -19.94 -13.38
CA ILE A 133 3.74 -18.80 -14.14
C ILE A 133 5.24 -18.94 -14.38
N GLY A 134 5.75 -18.26 -15.40
CA GLY A 134 7.19 -18.11 -15.66
C GLY A 134 7.42 -16.81 -16.42
N LEU A 135 8.24 -15.92 -15.86
CA LEU A 135 8.56 -14.61 -16.41
C LEU A 135 10.07 -14.36 -16.39
N GLN A 136 10.49 -13.34 -17.14
CA GLN A 136 11.87 -12.86 -17.18
C GLN A 136 11.89 -11.34 -17.17
N PHE A 137 12.83 -10.77 -16.42
CA PHE A 137 13.08 -9.34 -16.34
C PHE A 137 14.51 -9.03 -16.73
N VAL A 138 14.71 -7.97 -17.49
CA VAL A 138 16.05 -7.45 -17.81
C VAL A 138 16.22 -6.11 -17.08
N THR A 139 17.32 -5.97 -16.36
CA THR A 139 17.58 -4.77 -15.55
C THR A 139 19.06 -4.40 -15.49
N ALA A 140 19.36 -3.16 -15.15
CA ALA A 140 20.69 -2.76 -14.74
C ALA A 140 21.07 -3.42 -13.40
N PRO A 141 22.33 -3.78 -13.16
CA PRO A 141 22.75 -4.50 -11.96
C PRO A 141 22.39 -3.81 -10.65
N GLU A 142 22.38 -2.49 -10.61
CA GLU A 142 21.99 -1.67 -9.44
C GLU A 142 20.51 -1.80 -9.09
N ASN A 143 19.66 -2.14 -10.03
CA ASN A 143 18.21 -2.27 -9.85
C ASN A 143 17.77 -3.70 -9.49
N TRP A 144 18.68 -4.56 -9.06
CA TRP A 144 18.41 -5.97 -8.75
C TRP A 144 17.30 -6.13 -7.70
N ARG A 145 17.28 -5.23 -6.69
CA ARG A 145 16.29 -5.28 -5.62
C ARG A 145 14.89 -4.97 -6.13
N ARG A 146 14.75 -3.97 -7.01
CA ARG A 146 13.49 -3.68 -7.68
C ARG A 146 12.94 -4.90 -8.46
N VAL A 147 13.83 -5.65 -9.12
CA VAL A 147 13.40 -6.89 -9.80
C VAL A 147 12.93 -7.94 -8.82
N ALA A 148 13.54 -8.06 -7.65
CA ALA A 148 13.06 -8.97 -6.61
C ALA A 148 11.62 -8.61 -6.18
N HIS A 149 11.31 -7.33 -5.93
CA HIS A 149 9.95 -6.87 -5.64
C HIS A 149 8.96 -7.21 -6.77
N ARG A 150 9.35 -7.01 -8.04
CA ARG A 150 8.51 -7.38 -9.19
C ARG A 150 8.28 -8.89 -9.33
N VAL A 151 9.24 -9.71 -8.95
CA VAL A 151 9.05 -11.17 -8.85
C VAL A 151 8.03 -11.48 -7.76
N ALA A 152 8.17 -10.86 -6.59
CA ALA A 152 7.21 -11.02 -5.48
C ALA A 152 5.79 -10.57 -5.89
N ASP A 153 5.66 -9.42 -6.58
CA ASP A 153 4.38 -8.93 -7.11
C ASP A 153 3.72 -9.94 -8.06
N ALA A 154 4.50 -10.50 -9.01
CA ALA A 154 3.98 -11.48 -9.95
C ALA A 154 3.56 -12.79 -9.28
N VAL A 155 4.30 -13.24 -8.25
CA VAL A 155 3.94 -14.44 -7.45
C VAL A 155 2.68 -14.15 -6.64
N TYR A 156 2.60 -12.99 -6.00
CA TYR A 156 1.44 -12.55 -5.23
C TYR A 156 0.19 -12.52 -6.11
N GLU A 157 0.26 -11.85 -7.26
CA GLU A 157 -0.85 -11.75 -8.20
C GLU A 157 -1.31 -13.11 -8.72
N GLN A 158 -0.36 -13.99 -9.08
CA GLN A 158 -0.69 -15.34 -9.55
C GLN A 158 -1.45 -16.17 -8.52
N LEU A 159 -1.07 -16.04 -7.23
CA LEU A 159 -1.64 -16.86 -6.16
C LEU A 159 -2.86 -16.27 -5.48
N THR A 160 -3.04 -14.94 -5.55
CA THR A 160 -4.15 -14.24 -4.90
C THR A 160 -5.20 -13.71 -5.86
N GLY A 161 -4.84 -13.53 -7.14
CA GLY A 161 -5.66 -12.86 -8.14
C GLY A 161 -5.70 -11.33 -8.00
N GLU A 162 -4.90 -10.74 -7.10
CA GLU A 162 -4.82 -9.30 -6.89
C GLU A 162 -3.43 -8.76 -7.18
N THR A 163 -3.36 -7.55 -7.70
CA THR A 163 -2.09 -6.87 -7.99
C THR A 163 -1.21 -6.81 -6.75
N GLY A 164 0.08 -7.07 -6.90
CA GLY A 164 1.08 -6.91 -5.86
C GLY A 164 1.28 -5.44 -5.46
N TYR A 165 2.10 -5.20 -4.44
CA TYR A 165 2.38 -3.84 -3.93
C TYR A 165 3.82 -3.68 -3.44
N PHE A 166 4.71 -4.62 -3.79
CA PHE A 166 6.08 -4.66 -3.26
C PHE A 166 7.03 -3.74 -4.03
N ASP A 167 6.87 -3.56 -5.36
CA ASP A 167 7.66 -2.60 -6.14
C ASP A 167 7.15 -1.16 -5.94
N THR A 168 7.20 -0.71 -4.67
CA THR A 168 6.71 0.61 -4.23
C THR A 168 7.67 1.27 -3.26
N ARG A 169 7.42 2.55 -2.96
CA ARG A 169 8.16 3.34 -1.98
C ARG A 169 7.23 3.93 -0.94
N ILE A 170 7.81 4.20 0.22
CA ILE A 170 7.14 4.92 1.30
C ILE A 170 7.88 6.23 1.52
N VAL A 171 7.17 7.34 1.43
CA VAL A 171 7.61 8.65 1.95
C VAL A 171 7.06 8.80 3.36
N TYR A 172 7.85 9.35 4.24
CA TYR A 172 7.49 9.54 5.64
C TYR A 172 8.19 10.73 6.26
N VAL A 173 7.71 11.16 7.41
CA VAL A 173 8.39 12.16 8.24
C VAL A 173 9.33 11.44 9.21
N SER A 174 10.62 11.69 9.07
CA SER A 174 11.64 11.27 10.04
C SER A 174 11.74 12.32 11.15
N GLU A 175 11.49 11.89 12.38
CA GLU A 175 11.54 12.74 13.57
C GLU A 175 12.85 12.55 14.32
N SER A 176 13.48 13.63 14.72
CA SER A 176 14.73 13.61 15.48
C SER A 176 14.86 14.86 16.32
N ILE A 177 15.82 14.84 17.25
CA ILE A 177 16.19 16.00 18.05
C ILE A 177 17.44 16.63 17.46
N GLY A 178 17.38 17.92 17.20
CA GLY A 178 18.52 18.69 16.70
C GLY A 178 19.59 18.96 17.75
N PRO A 179 20.76 19.49 17.35
CA PRO A 179 21.90 19.73 18.23
C PRO A 179 21.63 20.68 19.41
N ARG A 180 20.58 21.51 19.32
CA ARG A 180 20.15 22.45 20.36
C ARG A 180 18.95 21.99 21.18
N GLY A 181 18.51 20.72 20.97
CA GLY A 181 17.30 20.16 21.59
C GLY A 181 16.00 20.51 20.89
N GLU A 182 16.05 21.16 19.71
CA GLU A 182 14.88 21.46 18.91
C GLU A 182 14.36 20.21 18.18
N PRO A 183 13.02 20.02 18.07
CA PRO A 183 12.46 18.97 17.25
C PRO A 183 12.74 19.23 15.76
N MET A 184 13.18 18.21 15.05
CA MET A 184 13.41 18.25 13.62
C MET A 184 12.52 17.23 12.92
N ARG A 185 11.86 17.65 11.85
CA ARG A 185 10.98 16.84 11.01
C ARG A 185 11.37 16.99 9.55
N ARG A 186 11.82 15.90 8.95
CA ARG A 186 12.30 15.89 7.56
C ARG A 186 11.56 14.84 6.76
N LEU A 187 11.28 15.14 5.50
CA LEU A 187 10.85 14.11 4.56
C LEU A 187 11.99 13.14 4.29
N ALA A 188 11.66 11.87 4.38
CA ALA A 188 12.51 10.77 3.97
C ALA A 188 11.71 9.82 3.09
N TYR A 189 12.39 9.04 2.29
CA TYR A 189 11.78 7.94 1.55
C TYR A 189 12.61 6.67 1.68
N MET A 190 12.00 5.53 1.40
CA MET A 190 12.61 4.21 1.38
C MET A 190 11.83 3.30 0.44
N ASP A 191 12.42 2.17 0.04
CA ASP A 191 11.64 1.08 -0.54
C ASP A 191 10.68 0.53 0.52
N GLN A 192 9.58 -0.10 0.11
CA GLN A 192 8.53 -0.51 1.06
C GLN A 192 9.03 -1.47 2.16
N ASP A 193 10.11 -2.20 1.90
CA ASP A 193 10.78 -3.11 2.83
C ASP A 193 11.83 -2.46 3.73
N GLY A 194 11.97 -1.13 3.67
CA GLY A 194 12.92 -0.34 4.47
C GLY A 194 14.30 -0.15 3.84
N ALA A 195 14.55 -0.72 2.67
CA ALA A 195 15.82 -0.54 1.99
C ALA A 195 15.96 0.86 1.37
N ASN A 196 17.20 1.25 1.05
CA ASN A 196 17.56 2.48 0.36
C ASN A 196 17.00 3.76 1.00
N PRO A 197 17.00 3.93 2.35
CA PRO A 197 16.47 5.12 2.97
C PRO A 197 17.28 6.37 2.59
N SER A 198 16.58 7.45 2.28
CA SER A 198 17.20 8.73 1.92
C SER A 198 16.33 9.91 2.34
N PHE A 199 16.94 11.08 2.60
CA PHE A 199 16.21 12.29 2.93
C PHE A 199 15.92 13.10 1.65
N LEU A 200 14.67 13.58 1.55
CA LEU A 200 14.23 14.47 0.48
C LEU A 200 14.41 15.94 0.83
N THR A 201 14.29 16.29 2.12
CA THR A 201 14.45 17.68 2.59
C THR A 201 15.62 17.79 3.54
N ASP A 202 16.20 18.99 3.61
CA ASP A 202 17.23 19.33 4.58
C ASP A 202 16.63 19.63 5.97
N ARG A 203 17.48 20.09 6.91
CA ARG A 203 17.08 20.36 8.30
C ARG A 203 16.30 21.65 8.50
N SER A 204 16.18 22.50 7.50
CA SER A 204 15.49 23.78 7.58
C SER A 204 13.98 23.65 7.42
N TYR A 205 13.52 22.54 6.83
CA TYR A 205 12.12 22.26 6.59
C TYR A 205 11.51 21.48 7.75
N TRP A 206 10.41 22.01 8.31
CA TRP A 206 9.58 21.26 9.24
C TRP A 206 8.43 20.64 8.45
N ALA A 207 8.69 19.47 7.86
CA ALA A 207 7.78 18.82 6.94
C ALA A 207 6.76 17.92 7.65
N LEU A 208 5.52 17.92 7.17
CA LEU A 208 4.39 17.13 7.66
C LEU A 208 3.51 16.67 6.51
N LEU A 209 2.70 15.63 6.75
CA LEU A 209 1.60 15.19 5.89
C LEU A 209 1.99 15.00 4.42
N PRO A 210 3.03 14.24 4.09
CA PRO A 210 3.35 13.95 2.71
C PRO A 210 2.24 13.14 2.04
N ASN A 211 2.07 13.34 0.72
CA ASN A 211 1.18 12.54 -0.13
C ASN A 211 1.80 12.33 -1.49
N TYR A 212 1.75 11.10 -1.99
CA TYR A 212 2.18 10.77 -3.34
C TYR A 212 1.15 11.16 -4.39
N SER A 213 1.63 11.60 -5.55
CA SER A 213 0.85 11.64 -6.77
C SER A 213 0.62 10.22 -7.30
N PRO A 214 -0.61 9.84 -7.65
CA PRO A 214 -0.87 8.52 -8.21
C PRO A 214 -0.37 8.36 -9.66
N SER A 215 -0.07 9.44 -10.35
CA SER A 215 0.28 9.44 -11.79
C SER A 215 1.63 10.08 -12.14
N ALA A 216 2.29 10.73 -11.17
CA ALA A 216 3.56 11.43 -11.39
C ALA A 216 4.56 11.17 -10.27
N GLN A 217 5.86 11.33 -10.55
CA GLN A 217 6.91 11.26 -9.53
C GLN A 217 6.95 12.54 -8.67
N GLN A 218 5.80 12.85 -8.05
CA GLN A 218 5.61 14.05 -7.24
C GLN A 218 4.99 13.70 -5.90
N ILE A 219 5.29 14.51 -4.91
CA ILE A 219 4.65 14.49 -3.59
C ILE A 219 4.21 15.88 -3.19
N THR A 220 3.10 15.98 -2.45
CA THR A 220 2.79 17.17 -1.66
C THR A 220 3.24 16.99 -0.22
N TYR A 221 3.56 18.07 0.46
CA TYR A 221 3.77 18.10 1.91
C TYR A 221 3.51 19.49 2.46
N VAL A 222 3.28 19.59 3.76
CA VAL A 222 3.13 20.86 4.46
C VAL A 222 4.44 21.24 5.14
N SER A 223 4.83 22.50 5.07
CA SER A 223 5.98 23.04 5.80
C SER A 223 5.67 24.38 6.45
N PHE A 224 6.37 24.66 7.56
CA PHE A 224 6.29 25.91 8.32
C PHE A 224 7.54 26.77 8.12
N LEU A 225 8.15 26.76 6.94
CA LEU A 225 9.42 27.42 6.66
C LEU A 225 9.42 28.91 7.03
N ASP A 226 8.33 29.62 6.75
CA ASP A 226 8.16 31.05 6.99
C ASP A 226 7.22 31.36 8.19
N GLY A 227 7.03 30.39 9.09
CA GLY A 227 6.15 30.52 10.25
C GLY A 227 4.65 30.35 9.97
N GLN A 228 4.27 30.14 8.70
CA GLN A 228 2.92 29.81 8.27
C GLN A 228 2.89 28.42 7.62
N ALA A 229 1.80 27.68 7.85
CA ALA A 229 1.61 26.39 7.20
C ALA A 229 1.38 26.58 5.69
N THR A 230 2.27 26.02 4.89
CA THR A 230 2.21 26.13 3.43
C THR A 230 2.40 24.75 2.81
N THR A 231 1.54 24.42 1.86
CA THR A 231 1.69 23.21 1.04
C THR A 231 2.74 23.42 -0.04
N TYR A 232 3.61 22.44 -0.19
CA TYR A 232 4.62 22.35 -1.26
C TYR A 232 4.32 21.19 -2.18
N VAL A 233 4.66 21.31 -3.45
CA VAL A 233 4.78 20.23 -4.42
C VAL A 233 6.26 19.97 -4.63
N TYR A 234 6.70 18.76 -4.43
CA TYR A 234 8.09 18.30 -4.60
C TYR A 234 8.15 17.30 -5.76
N ASP A 235 9.02 17.54 -6.71
CA ASP A 235 9.29 16.65 -7.82
C ASP A 235 10.47 15.74 -7.48
N LEU A 236 10.23 14.42 -7.46
CA LEU A 236 11.20 13.41 -7.01
C LEU A 236 12.36 13.21 -7.99
N GLU A 237 12.16 13.51 -9.29
CA GLU A 237 13.18 13.32 -10.31
C GLU A 237 14.18 14.47 -10.32
N SER A 238 13.66 15.70 -10.29
CA SER A 238 14.49 16.91 -10.36
C SER A 238 14.94 17.42 -9.00
N GLY A 239 14.32 16.99 -7.91
CA GLY A 239 14.51 17.52 -6.55
C GLY A 239 13.95 18.94 -6.37
N ARG A 240 13.19 19.44 -7.33
CA ARG A 240 12.62 20.78 -7.31
C ARG A 240 11.35 20.81 -6.48
N GLN A 241 11.19 21.88 -5.70
CA GLN A 241 9.99 22.10 -4.90
C GLN A 241 9.42 23.50 -5.15
N GLU A 242 8.10 23.57 -5.17
CA GLU A 242 7.37 24.83 -5.34
C GLU A 242 6.29 24.95 -4.25
N ALA A 243 6.23 26.11 -3.60
CA ALA A 243 5.14 26.40 -2.67
C ALA A 243 3.86 26.60 -3.47
N LEU A 244 2.78 25.96 -3.04
CA LEU A 244 1.47 26.13 -3.64
C LEU A 244 1.00 27.60 -3.44
N PHE A 245 1.23 28.11 -2.24
CA PHE A 245 0.91 29.47 -1.84
C PHE A 245 2.14 30.11 -1.21
N ALA A 246 2.54 31.29 -1.68
CA ALA A 246 3.65 32.03 -1.09
C ALA A 246 3.27 33.47 -0.84
N SER A 247 3.70 34.00 0.30
CA SER A 247 3.56 35.41 0.66
C SER A 247 4.13 36.29 -0.45
N GLY A 248 3.40 37.30 -0.89
CA GLY A 248 3.81 38.18 -1.98
C GLY A 248 3.48 37.70 -3.40
N GLY A 249 2.68 36.63 -3.56
CA GLY A 249 2.15 36.20 -4.86
C GLY A 249 3.16 35.51 -5.77
N THR A 250 4.23 34.94 -5.22
CA THR A 250 5.25 34.17 -5.95
C THR A 250 4.98 32.67 -6.00
N GLY A 251 3.96 32.18 -5.26
CA GLY A 251 3.54 30.78 -5.28
C GLY A 251 2.78 30.39 -6.55
N LEU A 252 2.46 29.08 -6.64
CA LEU A 252 1.69 28.50 -7.75
C LEU A 252 0.28 29.10 -7.86
N ALA A 253 -0.38 29.40 -6.74
CA ALA A 253 -1.67 30.07 -6.70
C ALA A 253 -1.56 31.45 -6.03
N ARG A 254 -2.37 32.38 -6.51
CA ARG A 254 -2.54 33.70 -5.86
C ARG A 254 -3.69 33.60 -4.87
N ILE A 255 -3.37 33.44 -3.59
CA ILE A 255 -4.32 33.57 -2.49
C ILE A 255 -3.97 34.83 -1.71
N ASP A 256 -4.98 35.31 -0.96
CA ASP A 256 -4.81 36.34 0.05
C ASP A 256 -3.61 35.99 0.95
N PRO A 257 -2.66 36.90 1.17
CA PRO A 257 -1.38 36.63 1.83
C PRO A 257 -1.48 36.06 3.25
N ASP A 258 -2.67 36.04 3.86
CA ASP A 258 -2.89 35.56 5.22
C ASP A 258 -3.48 34.14 5.30
N GLY A 259 -3.72 33.46 4.17
CA GLY A 259 -4.28 32.10 4.14
C GLY A 259 -3.23 31.02 4.39
N GLN A 260 -3.55 30.07 5.29
CA GLN A 260 -2.75 28.87 5.51
C GLN A 260 -3.32 27.69 4.71
N SER A 261 -2.46 26.83 4.18
CA SER A 261 -2.88 25.59 3.52
C SER A 261 -2.43 24.39 4.34
N LEU A 262 -3.40 23.56 4.70
CA LEU A 262 -3.19 22.32 5.43
C LEU A 262 -3.58 21.16 4.51
N SER A 263 -2.90 20.06 4.58
CA SER A 263 -3.16 18.81 3.85
C SER A 263 -3.60 18.99 2.39
N ALA A 264 -2.84 18.49 1.47
CA ALA A 264 -3.20 18.46 0.06
C ALA A 264 -3.09 17.04 -0.49
N ARG A 265 -4.09 16.61 -1.29
CA ARG A 265 -4.09 15.31 -1.94
C ARG A 265 -4.33 15.46 -3.44
N PHE A 266 -3.56 14.72 -4.21
CA PHE A 266 -3.74 14.66 -5.66
C PHE A 266 -5.06 13.98 -6.04
N SER A 267 -5.65 14.44 -7.15
CA SER A 267 -6.67 13.70 -7.89
C SER A 267 -6.06 12.41 -8.47
N PRO A 268 -6.88 11.40 -8.83
CA PRO A 268 -6.37 10.13 -9.37
C PRO A 268 -5.57 10.27 -10.68
N ASP A 269 -5.88 11.28 -11.50
CA ASP A 269 -5.14 11.62 -12.71
C ASP A 269 -3.86 12.45 -12.43
N GLY A 270 -3.70 12.96 -11.19
CA GLY A 270 -2.58 13.80 -10.78
C GLY A 270 -2.62 15.24 -11.30
N GLU A 271 -3.72 15.66 -11.94
CA GLU A 271 -3.83 17.00 -12.53
C GLU A 271 -4.33 18.07 -11.55
N GLN A 272 -4.99 17.66 -10.46
CA GLN A 272 -5.54 18.54 -9.45
C GLN A 272 -5.09 18.19 -8.04
N LEU A 273 -5.20 19.17 -7.14
CA LEU A 273 -5.04 18.99 -5.69
C LEU A 273 -6.33 19.39 -4.99
N ALA A 274 -6.83 18.54 -4.11
CA ALA A 274 -7.79 18.94 -3.09
C ALA A 274 -7.01 19.46 -1.87
N VAL A 275 -7.25 20.69 -1.48
CA VAL A 275 -6.48 21.40 -0.44
C VAL A 275 -7.42 22.01 0.58
N SER A 276 -7.11 21.84 1.86
CA SER A 276 -7.77 22.56 2.95
C SER A 276 -7.10 23.92 3.14
N ILE A 277 -7.85 25.00 2.99
CA ILE A 277 -7.34 26.37 3.08
C ILE A 277 -8.11 27.15 4.15
N GLU A 278 -7.38 27.80 5.06
CA GLU A 278 -7.94 28.73 6.04
C GLU A 278 -8.21 30.08 5.38
N LEU A 279 -9.47 30.50 5.37
CA LEU A 279 -9.91 31.81 4.89
C LEU A 279 -10.84 32.45 5.93
N GLN A 280 -10.39 33.54 6.55
CA GLN A 280 -11.15 34.44 7.45
C GLN A 280 -11.96 33.79 8.61
N ALA A 281 -12.66 32.69 8.45
CA ALA A 281 -13.61 32.16 9.43
C ALA A 281 -13.62 30.64 9.56
N GLY A 282 -12.59 29.92 9.07
CA GLY A 282 -12.51 28.47 9.12
C GLY A 282 -11.82 27.91 7.90
N HIS A 283 -11.69 26.59 7.85
CA HIS A 283 -11.07 25.88 6.75
C HIS A 283 -12.13 25.39 5.75
N ASP A 284 -11.89 25.61 4.47
CA ASP A 284 -12.71 25.06 3.39
C ASP A 284 -11.87 24.25 2.42
N ILE A 285 -12.50 23.27 1.76
CA ILE A 285 -11.87 22.49 0.71
C ILE A 285 -11.87 23.28 -0.59
N HIS A 286 -10.72 23.36 -1.21
CA HIS A 286 -10.50 23.97 -2.53
C HIS A 286 -9.88 22.95 -3.48
N LEU A 287 -10.19 23.10 -4.77
CA LEU A 287 -9.52 22.37 -5.85
C LEU A 287 -8.56 23.30 -6.56
N PHE A 288 -7.31 22.89 -6.64
CA PHE A 288 -6.26 23.58 -7.35
C PHE A 288 -5.84 22.78 -8.59
N ASP A 289 -5.99 23.36 -9.76
CA ASP A 289 -5.53 22.78 -11.02
C ASP A 289 -4.04 23.11 -11.24
N LEU A 290 -3.20 22.09 -11.30
CA LEU A 290 -1.74 22.22 -11.38
C LEU A 290 -1.28 22.82 -12.71
N ARG A 291 -2.02 22.62 -13.80
CA ARG A 291 -1.67 23.09 -15.12
C ARG A 291 -2.09 24.54 -15.35
N SER A 292 -3.34 24.86 -15.08
CA SER A 292 -3.89 26.22 -15.25
C SER A 292 -3.55 27.13 -14.09
N ARG A 293 -3.13 26.58 -12.94
CA ARG A 293 -2.89 27.29 -11.66
C ARG A 293 -4.14 27.99 -11.13
N SER A 294 -5.30 27.48 -11.47
CA SER A 294 -6.58 28.01 -11.00
C SER A 294 -7.01 27.35 -9.71
N LEU A 295 -7.60 28.15 -8.82
CA LEU A 295 -8.16 27.69 -7.55
C LEU A 295 -9.67 27.84 -7.56
N ARG A 296 -10.41 26.80 -7.20
CA ARG A 296 -11.85 26.78 -7.07
C ARG A 296 -12.24 26.32 -5.66
N ARG A 297 -13.01 27.12 -4.94
CA ARG A 297 -13.58 26.73 -3.65
C ARG A 297 -14.65 25.66 -3.88
N LEU A 298 -14.57 24.53 -3.16
CA LEU A 298 -15.50 23.44 -3.25
C LEU A 298 -16.54 23.46 -2.13
N THR A 299 -16.11 23.72 -0.88
CA THR A 299 -17.02 23.86 0.26
C THR A 299 -17.07 25.28 0.76
N GLN A 300 -18.21 25.65 1.38
CA GLN A 300 -18.40 26.96 1.99
C GLN A 300 -19.26 26.81 3.25
N HIS A 301 -18.61 26.74 4.41
CA HIS A 301 -19.28 26.58 5.69
C HIS A 301 -18.51 27.28 6.81
N PRO A 302 -19.19 27.83 7.87
CA PRO A 302 -18.49 28.43 9.01
C PRO A 302 -17.69 27.45 9.87
N ALA A 303 -17.96 26.14 9.76
CA ALA A 303 -17.22 25.08 10.44
C ALA A 303 -16.06 24.62 9.56
N ASP A 304 -15.01 24.06 10.19
CA ASP A 304 -13.85 23.55 9.49
C ASP A 304 -14.21 22.34 8.62
N ASP A 305 -13.81 22.42 7.36
CA ASP A 305 -13.76 21.32 6.38
C ASP A 305 -12.28 21.05 6.04
N VAL A 306 -11.77 19.90 6.47
CA VAL A 306 -10.34 19.58 6.41
C VAL A 306 -10.07 18.14 5.93
N GLU A 307 -8.81 17.85 5.59
CA GLU A 307 -8.31 16.51 5.27
C GLU A 307 -9.06 15.85 4.09
N PRO A 308 -9.11 16.50 2.92
CA PRO A 308 -9.80 15.95 1.76
C PRO A 308 -9.08 14.71 1.19
N SER A 309 -9.85 13.78 0.62
CA SER A 309 -9.33 12.66 -0.16
C SER A 309 -10.27 12.35 -1.32
N PHE A 310 -9.72 12.27 -2.55
CA PHE A 310 -10.49 11.88 -3.73
C PHE A 310 -10.89 10.41 -3.70
N SER A 311 -12.05 10.10 -4.28
CA SER A 311 -12.38 8.74 -4.72
C SER A 311 -11.48 8.33 -5.90
N PRO A 312 -11.23 7.03 -6.14
CA PRO A 312 -10.33 6.59 -7.21
C PRO A 312 -10.85 6.86 -8.62
N ASP A 313 -12.14 7.11 -8.80
CA ASP A 313 -12.74 7.59 -10.05
C ASP A 313 -12.61 9.12 -10.25
N GLY A 314 -12.20 9.85 -9.18
CA GLY A 314 -12.08 11.30 -9.20
C GLY A 314 -13.41 12.06 -9.10
N GLU A 315 -14.53 11.37 -9.01
CA GLU A 315 -15.87 11.98 -9.04
C GLU A 315 -16.28 12.56 -7.68
N ARG A 316 -15.74 12.07 -6.58
CA ARG A 316 -16.14 12.46 -5.22
C ARG A 316 -14.92 12.77 -4.34
N ILE A 317 -15.17 13.53 -3.27
CA ILE A 317 -14.20 13.86 -2.24
C ILE A 317 -14.80 13.57 -0.87
N VAL A 318 -14.10 12.77 -0.06
CA VAL A 318 -14.36 12.62 1.37
C VAL A 318 -13.51 13.62 2.15
N PHE A 319 -14.05 14.16 3.23
CA PHE A 319 -13.36 15.11 4.10
C PHE A 319 -13.90 15.05 5.53
N SER A 320 -13.15 15.58 6.48
CA SER A 320 -13.57 15.77 7.87
C SER A 320 -14.26 17.11 8.01
N SER A 321 -15.42 17.17 8.68
CA SER A 321 -16.14 18.41 8.93
C SER A 321 -16.73 18.49 10.33
N SER A 322 -16.62 19.66 10.97
CA SER A 322 -17.22 19.94 12.28
C SER A 322 -18.64 20.53 12.20
N ARG A 323 -19.27 20.59 11.03
CA ARG A 323 -20.60 21.19 10.79
C ARG A 323 -21.74 20.54 11.59
N GLY A 324 -21.57 19.32 12.05
CA GLY A 324 -22.54 18.59 12.87
C GLY A 324 -22.32 18.73 14.38
N GLY A 325 -21.45 19.64 14.86
CA GLY A 325 -21.13 19.86 16.28
C GLY A 325 -19.93 19.05 16.79
N GLY A 326 -19.41 18.11 15.99
CA GLY A 326 -18.17 17.36 16.21
C GLY A 326 -17.63 16.91 14.88
N SER A 327 -16.31 16.62 14.78
CA SER A 327 -15.70 16.18 13.52
C SER A 327 -16.29 14.86 13.07
N GLN A 328 -16.85 14.84 11.84
CA GLN A 328 -17.46 13.68 11.18
C GLN A 328 -17.03 13.64 9.73
N LEU A 329 -17.20 12.51 9.07
CA LEU A 329 -16.85 12.33 7.66
C LEU A 329 -18.03 12.69 6.76
N TYR A 330 -17.72 13.46 5.73
CA TYR A 330 -18.67 13.92 4.71
C TYR A 330 -18.11 13.63 3.32
N VAL A 331 -19.00 13.39 2.37
CA VAL A 331 -18.67 13.21 0.95
C VAL A 331 -19.40 14.29 0.15
N ILE A 332 -18.71 14.84 -0.85
CA ILE A 332 -19.25 15.80 -1.82
C ILE A 332 -18.79 15.40 -3.23
N ASP A 333 -19.57 15.77 -4.26
CA ASP A 333 -19.15 15.62 -5.64
C ASP A 333 -18.00 16.57 -5.97
N ALA A 334 -16.97 16.08 -6.66
CA ALA A 334 -15.76 16.86 -6.96
C ALA A 334 -16.03 18.04 -7.91
N ASP A 335 -17.10 18.01 -8.70
CA ASP A 335 -17.54 19.13 -9.52
C ASP A 335 -18.20 20.28 -8.70
N GLY A 336 -18.53 20.00 -7.42
CA GLY A 336 -19.21 20.94 -6.50
C GLY A 336 -20.72 20.87 -6.57
N GLY A 337 -21.27 19.83 -7.20
CA GLY A 337 -22.69 19.56 -7.23
C GLY A 337 -23.23 19.04 -5.90
N GLY A 338 -24.40 19.53 -5.48
CA GLY A 338 -25.07 19.04 -4.27
C GLY A 338 -24.48 19.54 -2.94
N ASP A 339 -25.14 19.12 -1.86
CA ASP A 339 -24.69 19.39 -0.49
C ASP A 339 -23.85 18.22 0.04
N PRO A 340 -22.82 18.50 0.89
CA PRO A 340 -22.03 17.45 1.53
C PRO A 340 -22.89 16.48 2.34
N GLN A 341 -22.71 15.20 2.09
CA GLN A 341 -23.44 14.11 2.74
C GLN A 341 -22.61 13.48 3.84
N ARG A 342 -23.16 13.40 5.06
CA ARG A 342 -22.49 12.72 6.18
C ARG A 342 -22.52 11.21 5.98
N ILE A 343 -21.36 10.57 6.21
CA ILE A 343 -21.19 9.12 6.06
C ILE A 343 -20.71 8.41 7.34
N SER A 344 -20.37 9.15 8.42
CA SER A 344 -20.02 8.58 9.72
C SER A 344 -21.06 8.96 10.77
N PHE A 345 -21.57 7.98 11.53
CA PHE A 345 -22.69 8.16 12.47
C PHE A 345 -22.41 7.67 13.90
N GLY A 346 -21.23 7.08 14.14
CA GLY A 346 -20.83 6.59 15.46
C GLY A 346 -20.49 7.73 16.43
N GLU A 347 -20.32 7.35 17.70
CA GLU A 347 -19.88 8.28 18.74
C GLU A 347 -18.41 8.65 18.58
N GLY A 348 -18.06 9.90 18.98
CA GLY A 348 -16.69 10.40 18.93
C GLY A 348 -16.41 11.30 17.73
N ARG A 349 -15.13 11.59 17.52
CA ARG A 349 -14.63 12.41 16.42
C ARG A 349 -14.01 11.51 15.37
N TYR A 350 -14.29 11.80 14.10
CA TYR A 350 -13.72 11.12 12.95
C TYR A 350 -12.85 12.10 12.17
N THR A 351 -11.63 11.71 11.85
CA THR A 351 -10.60 12.54 11.19
C THR A 351 -9.79 11.70 10.20
N ALA A 352 -8.93 12.36 9.44
CA ALA A 352 -7.98 11.78 8.52
C ALA A 352 -8.59 10.72 7.56
N PRO A 353 -9.72 11.01 6.87
CA PRO A 353 -10.29 10.05 5.94
C PRO A 353 -9.39 9.88 4.72
N VAL A 354 -9.22 8.62 4.29
CA VAL A 354 -8.50 8.29 3.06
C VAL A 354 -9.28 7.26 2.28
N TRP A 355 -9.66 7.61 1.05
CA TRP A 355 -10.38 6.70 0.18
C TRP A 355 -9.46 5.56 -0.27
N SER A 356 -9.97 4.32 -0.20
CA SER A 356 -9.27 3.14 -0.72
C SER A 356 -9.08 3.25 -2.24
N PRO A 357 -7.92 2.86 -2.81
CA PRO A 357 -7.74 2.82 -4.26
C PRO A 357 -8.70 1.85 -4.97
N ARG A 358 -9.37 0.98 -4.23
CA ARG A 358 -10.41 0.07 -4.75
C ARG A 358 -11.79 0.74 -4.85
N GLY A 359 -11.99 1.88 -4.22
CA GLY A 359 -13.24 2.64 -4.23
C GLY A 359 -14.32 2.15 -3.26
N ASP A 360 -14.13 1.02 -2.62
CA ASP A 360 -15.10 0.35 -1.76
C ASP A 360 -15.12 0.85 -0.31
N LEU A 361 -13.95 1.26 0.21
CA LEU A 361 -13.77 1.62 1.61
C LEU A 361 -13.15 3.01 1.78
N ILE A 362 -13.37 3.59 2.96
CA ILE A 362 -12.68 4.78 3.45
C ILE A 362 -12.02 4.42 4.78
N ALA A 363 -10.69 4.55 4.86
CA ALA A 363 -9.96 4.48 6.12
C ALA A 363 -10.14 5.78 6.89
N PHE A 364 -10.18 5.70 8.21
CA PHE A 364 -10.34 6.88 9.09
C PHE A 364 -9.67 6.68 10.45
N VAL A 365 -9.44 7.78 11.12
CA VAL A 365 -9.09 7.82 12.55
C VAL A 365 -10.30 8.22 13.35
N LYS A 366 -10.58 7.48 14.43
CA LYS A 366 -11.66 7.77 15.38
C LYS A 366 -11.09 8.03 16.76
N GLN A 367 -11.53 9.12 17.39
CA GLN A 367 -11.24 9.43 18.80
C GLN A 367 -12.52 9.35 19.61
N SER A 368 -12.58 8.42 20.56
CA SER A 368 -13.71 8.25 21.47
C SER A 368 -13.24 7.76 22.84
N GLY A 369 -13.79 8.30 23.93
CA GLY A 369 -13.42 7.92 25.28
C GLY A 369 -11.94 8.09 25.64
N GLY A 370 -11.22 9.00 24.99
CA GLY A 370 -9.78 9.25 25.20
C GLY A 370 -8.86 8.23 24.50
N GLN A 371 -9.40 7.37 23.65
CA GLN A 371 -8.68 6.38 22.87
C GLN A 371 -8.77 6.69 21.37
N PHE A 372 -7.68 6.44 20.65
CA PHE A 372 -7.65 6.51 19.18
C PHE A 372 -7.85 5.13 18.57
N SER A 373 -8.45 5.12 17.39
CA SER A 373 -8.70 3.89 16.63
C SER A 373 -8.48 4.15 15.15
N LEU A 374 -7.85 3.21 14.46
CA LEU A 374 -7.87 3.11 13.00
C LEU A 374 -9.06 2.25 12.62
N GLY A 375 -9.88 2.72 11.71
CA GLY A 375 -11.03 1.98 11.19
C GLY A 375 -11.22 2.16 9.70
N VAL A 376 -12.12 1.37 9.14
CA VAL A 376 -12.63 1.49 7.78
C VAL A 376 -14.15 1.49 7.80
N LEU A 377 -14.76 2.18 6.85
CA LEU A 377 -16.21 2.16 6.61
C LEU A 377 -16.48 2.05 5.10
N ASP A 378 -17.68 1.60 4.75
CA ASP A 378 -18.09 1.50 3.35
C ASP A 378 -18.23 2.89 2.72
N ALA A 379 -17.67 3.07 1.52
CA ALA A 379 -17.61 4.35 0.83
C ALA A 379 -18.99 4.91 0.40
N ASP A 380 -20.01 4.06 0.37
CA ASP A 380 -21.41 4.46 0.07
C ASP A 380 -22.15 5.02 1.30
N GLY A 381 -21.51 4.99 2.49
CA GLY A 381 -22.10 5.47 3.74
C GLY A 381 -23.22 4.58 4.29
N SER A 382 -23.47 3.41 3.70
CA SER A 382 -24.51 2.45 4.14
C SER A 382 -24.10 1.68 5.38
N GLY A 383 -22.79 1.78 5.77
CA GLY A 383 -22.20 0.71 6.43
C GLY A 383 -21.83 0.82 7.86
N GLU A 384 -21.50 -0.34 8.33
CA GLU A 384 -20.89 -0.56 9.62
C GLU A 384 -19.44 -0.10 9.59
N GLU A 385 -19.03 0.64 10.63
CA GLU A 385 -17.61 0.88 10.85
C GLU A 385 -16.93 -0.38 11.37
N ARG A 386 -15.78 -0.69 10.82
CA ARG A 386 -14.92 -1.79 11.29
C ARG A 386 -13.62 -1.22 11.85
N ILE A 387 -13.39 -1.40 13.13
CA ILE A 387 -12.16 -0.98 13.79
C ILE A 387 -11.09 -2.04 13.60
N LEU A 388 -9.96 -1.66 12.99
CA LEU A 388 -8.82 -2.53 12.73
C LEU A 388 -7.79 -2.49 13.88
N PHE A 389 -7.56 -1.30 14.46
CA PHE A 389 -6.59 -1.12 15.54
C PHE A 389 -7.06 -0.09 16.55
N ARG A 390 -6.63 -0.24 17.82
CA ARG A 390 -6.85 0.74 18.90
C ARG A 390 -5.53 1.02 19.61
N GLY A 391 -5.26 2.30 19.91
CA GLY A 391 -4.01 2.73 20.55
C GLY A 391 -4.12 4.00 21.35
N TYR A 392 -3.00 4.38 21.97
CA TYR A 392 -2.87 5.64 22.69
C TYR A 392 -2.94 6.84 21.73
N TYR A 393 -2.28 6.72 20.58
CA TYR A 393 -2.34 7.66 19.48
C TYR A 393 -2.30 6.88 18.16
N VAL A 394 -3.15 7.28 17.22
CA VAL A 394 -3.23 6.73 15.86
C VAL A 394 -3.56 7.88 14.94
N ASP A 395 -2.85 8.00 13.82
CA ASP A 395 -3.11 9.04 12.83
C ASP A 395 -2.59 8.68 11.42
N THR A 396 -2.91 9.52 10.45
CA THR A 396 -2.38 9.55 9.08
C THR A 396 -2.38 8.20 8.36
N PRO A 397 -3.57 7.57 8.16
CA PRO A 397 -3.64 6.33 7.41
C PRO A 397 -3.25 6.54 5.94
N ALA A 398 -2.54 5.56 5.36
CA ALA A 398 -2.17 5.52 3.95
C ALA A 398 -2.33 4.11 3.39
N TRP A 399 -3.09 3.98 2.30
CA TRP A 399 -3.34 2.70 1.66
C TRP A 399 -2.16 2.22 0.82
N SER A 400 -1.91 0.90 0.80
CA SER A 400 -1.14 0.27 -0.28
C SER A 400 -1.86 0.44 -1.62
N PRO A 401 -1.16 0.47 -2.76
CA PRO A 401 -1.79 0.71 -4.06
C PRO A 401 -2.86 -0.33 -4.44
N ASN A 402 -2.80 -1.54 -3.90
CA ASN A 402 -3.82 -2.56 -4.09
C ASN A 402 -4.97 -2.50 -3.07
N GLY A 403 -4.94 -1.58 -2.11
CA GLY A 403 -5.99 -1.38 -1.11
C GLY A 403 -6.12 -2.50 -0.07
N ARG A 404 -5.06 -3.28 0.18
CA ARG A 404 -5.08 -4.41 1.13
C ARG A 404 -4.43 -4.13 2.46
N VAL A 405 -3.49 -3.21 2.47
CA VAL A 405 -2.70 -2.86 3.67
C VAL A 405 -2.82 -1.36 3.92
N ILE A 406 -2.88 -0.98 5.18
CA ILE A 406 -2.88 0.41 5.62
C ILE A 406 -1.64 0.65 6.46
N LEU A 407 -0.80 1.61 6.05
CA LEU A 407 0.20 2.23 6.91
C LEU A 407 -0.47 3.29 7.78
N PHE A 408 0.03 3.48 8.98
CA PHE A 408 -0.45 4.53 9.87
C PHE A 408 0.60 4.93 10.91
N THR A 409 0.49 6.13 11.43
CA THR A 409 1.28 6.59 12.56
C THR A 409 0.69 6.03 13.86
N ARG A 410 1.51 5.35 14.65
CA ARG A 410 1.20 4.91 16.00
C ARG A 410 2.09 5.65 16.99
N GLY A 411 1.47 6.24 18.02
CA GLY A 411 2.19 6.87 19.11
C GLY A 411 2.03 6.10 20.42
N GLU A 412 3.12 5.98 21.15
CA GLU A 412 3.18 5.39 22.48
C GLU A 412 3.74 6.38 23.49
N ARG A 413 3.42 6.22 24.77
CA ARG A 413 4.02 7.05 25.83
C ARG A 413 5.46 6.65 26.06
N GLY A 414 6.39 7.50 25.64
CA GLY A 414 7.79 7.40 25.96
C GLY A 414 8.16 8.14 27.26
N ARG A 415 9.45 8.14 27.59
CA ARG A 415 9.98 8.81 28.79
C ARG A 415 9.96 10.34 28.70
N GLU A 416 10.15 10.88 27.50
CA GLU A 416 10.29 12.32 27.22
C GLU A 416 9.11 12.89 26.42
N GLY A 417 8.04 12.12 26.23
CA GLY A 417 6.88 12.52 25.44
C GLY A 417 6.28 11.35 24.69
N THR A 418 5.53 11.63 23.61
CA THR A 418 5.02 10.59 22.73
C THR A 418 6.10 10.20 21.72
N GLU A 419 6.38 8.93 21.61
CA GLU A 419 7.26 8.34 20.60
C GLU A 419 6.39 7.84 19.44
N TYR A 420 6.74 8.23 18.21
CA TYR A 420 5.98 7.91 17.02
C TYR A 420 6.70 6.89 16.16
N GLU A 421 5.93 5.92 15.65
CA GLU A 421 6.39 4.88 14.74
C GLU A 421 5.36 4.65 13.65
N ILE A 422 5.80 4.22 12.48
CA ILE A 422 4.92 3.79 11.41
C ILE A 422 4.68 2.30 11.51
N TRP A 423 3.42 1.91 11.45
CA TRP A 423 2.95 0.54 11.48
C TRP A 423 2.08 0.24 10.26
N SER A 424 2.01 -1.01 9.88
CA SER A 424 1.10 -1.53 8.85
C SER A 424 0.11 -2.52 9.44
N ILE A 425 -1.09 -2.57 8.88
CA ILE A 425 -2.11 -3.55 9.22
C ILE A 425 -2.87 -3.95 7.96
N ASP A 426 -3.25 -5.22 7.84
CA ASP A 426 -4.12 -5.66 6.76
C ASP A 426 -5.60 -5.37 7.05
N LEU A 427 -6.45 -5.50 6.03
CA LEU A 427 -7.89 -5.30 6.18
C LEU A 427 -8.58 -6.31 7.08
N ALA A 428 -7.96 -7.44 7.35
CA ALA A 428 -8.46 -8.44 8.29
C ALA A 428 -8.16 -8.06 9.76
N GLY A 429 -7.24 -7.10 9.98
CA GLY A 429 -6.84 -6.62 11.30
C GLY A 429 -5.85 -7.54 12.04
N PHE A 430 -5.23 -8.49 11.36
CA PHE A 430 -4.38 -9.50 12.00
C PHE A 430 -2.88 -9.30 11.74
N ASN A 431 -2.48 -8.86 10.57
CA ASN A 431 -1.06 -8.71 10.19
C ASN A 431 -0.52 -7.34 10.61
N LEU A 432 -0.52 -7.06 11.92
CA LEU A 432 0.02 -5.82 12.47
C LEU A 432 1.55 -5.88 12.54
N ARG A 433 2.25 -5.00 11.80
CA ARG A 433 3.71 -4.97 11.71
C ARG A 433 4.25 -3.55 11.84
N ARG A 434 5.39 -3.40 12.49
CA ARG A 434 6.15 -2.17 12.50
C ARG A 434 6.89 -2.01 11.17
N ALA A 435 6.83 -0.83 10.57
CA ALA A 435 7.66 -0.52 9.40
C ALA A 435 9.16 -0.56 9.78
N PRO A 436 10.04 -1.06 8.90
CA PRO A 436 11.46 -1.24 9.20
C PRO A 436 12.24 0.08 9.16
N ILE A 437 11.77 1.10 9.89
CA ILE A 437 12.37 2.43 9.99
C ILE A 437 13.17 2.53 11.27
N THR A 438 14.38 3.06 11.17
CA THR A 438 15.21 3.34 12.32
C THR A 438 14.90 4.74 12.88
N GLY A 439 14.60 4.81 14.18
CA GLY A 439 14.23 6.06 14.86
C GLY A 439 12.73 6.34 14.84
N GLN A 440 12.36 7.54 15.30
CA GLN A 440 10.96 7.97 15.29
C GLN A 440 10.51 8.41 13.89
N SER A 441 9.29 8.09 13.55
CA SER A 441 8.72 8.37 12.25
C SER A 441 7.21 8.53 12.31
N SER A 442 6.68 9.42 11.47
CA SER A 442 5.24 9.69 11.35
C SER A 442 4.84 9.95 9.91
N ASP A 443 3.56 10.16 9.69
CA ASP A 443 2.96 10.64 8.46
C ASP A 443 3.39 9.83 7.21
N PRO A 444 3.08 8.53 7.13
CA PRO A 444 3.43 7.73 5.96
C PRO A 444 2.60 8.10 4.74
N ALA A 445 3.23 8.04 3.57
CA ALA A 445 2.55 8.08 2.28
C ALA A 445 3.09 6.96 1.38
N TRP A 446 2.21 6.16 0.84
CA TRP A 446 2.57 5.05 -0.05
C TRP A 446 2.57 5.50 -1.51
N SER A 447 3.61 5.13 -2.26
CA SER A 447 3.65 5.41 -3.71
C SER A 447 2.73 4.47 -4.49
N PRO A 448 2.33 4.82 -5.72
CA PRO A 448 1.87 3.82 -6.68
C PRO A 448 3.00 2.82 -6.99
N LEU A 449 2.67 1.75 -7.74
CA LEU A 449 3.68 0.87 -8.32
C LEU A 449 4.66 1.69 -9.17
N ILE A 450 5.94 1.37 -9.09
CA ILE A 450 6.98 2.04 -9.87
C ILE A 450 6.98 1.45 -11.28
N GLU A 451 6.70 2.25 -12.31
CA GLU A 451 6.75 1.83 -13.72
C GLU A 451 8.19 1.66 -14.26
#